data_33b772672cad242bcccb03d6d8ba5fdf
#
_entry.id   33b772672cad242bcccb03d6d8ba5fdf
#
_cell.length_a   1.000
_cell.length_b   1.000
_cell.length_c   1.000
_cell.angle_alpha   90.00
_cell.angle_beta   90.00
_cell.angle_gamma   90.00
#
_symmetry.space_group_name_H-M   'P 1'
#
loop_
_entity.id
_entity.type
_entity.pdbx_description
1 polymer ?
#
loop_
_entity_poly.entity_id
_entity_poly.type
_entity_poly.pdbx_seq_one_letter_code
_entity_poly.pdbx_strand_id
1 'polypeptide(L)'
;MSSRAFHLSAVTAVAVVVTVTGAAPAVSHAAPPSSGSLASGTTAVSRADFDADGYPDVAVAAPGGTINGRAEAGYIAVVYGMAEGPNGVKHQLISQNRYGIPGTAETGDRFGSHLTAADLDGDGFTDLVVGAPGEDVDGARDVGRHTVLWGSMGGLATATALGRGTSPTRAGDFDGDGHPDLATAHHVRYGPFSRTGEAARTGPLVVPGIRVDAMEAGDVDGDGMTDLVVSSGSPARDGLTVPLQRLRLLRGTERGLVAGPSIAPADTVSADSIALGDVDGDGRQDVVFGRSTAGGGLLGVVRGTADGLEARATLVGQDSPGVPGTDESGDRFGTDVAVGDVTGDGYADVVAGAPGEDLAGRKDAGRFVVLRGSPTGVTGGSVQAFSQNTAGVPGSAEDGDRFGTGTAVVGGHVVVSAPGENSRSGAVWAFAGTTAGITATGSVSFGPGTLAAPMAGARLGSAFHR
;
A
#
# COMPACT_ATOMS: atom_id res chain seq x y z
N MET A 1 89.95 -31.73 26.89
CA MET A 1 88.59 -31.20 27.10
C MET A 1 87.91 -31.21 25.74
N SER A 2 86.96 -32.07 25.57
CA SER A 2 86.49 -32.63 24.30
C SER A 2 85.41 -31.68 23.67
N SER A 3 85.70 -31.29 22.43
CA SER A 3 84.78 -30.59 21.56
C SER A 3 84.07 -31.60 20.66
N ARG A 4 82.71 -31.71 20.74
CA ARG A 4 81.91 -32.52 19.83
C ARG A 4 81.29 -31.62 18.78
N ALA A 5 81.64 -31.89 17.53
CA ALA A 5 81.00 -31.30 16.36
C ALA A 5 79.65 -32.04 16.06
N PHE A 6 78.59 -31.29 15.83
CA PHE A 6 77.34 -31.80 15.31
C PHE A 6 77.28 -31.59 13.77
N HIS A 7 77.13 -32.68 13.06
CA HIS A 7 76.84 -32.67 11.62
C HIS A 7 75.38 -32.32 11.41
N LEU A 8 75.09 -31.30 10.59
CA LEU A 8 73.77 -30.95 10.09
C LEU A 8 73.59 -31.60 8.71
N SER A 9 72.68 -32.57 8.63
CA SER A 9 72.27 -33.15 7.37
C SER A 9 71.11 -32.31 6.75
N ALA A 10 71.36 -31.80 5.56
CA ALA A 10 70.37 -31.10 4.76
C ALA A 10 69.40 -32.11 4.14
N VAL A 11 68.09 -31.98 4.42
CA VAL A 11 66.99 -32.68 3.75
C VAL A 11 66.43 -31.77 2.68
N THR A 12 66.62 -32.20 1.41
CA THR A 12 66.07 -31.53 0.24
C THR A 12 64.59 -31.92 0.10
N ALA A 13 63.70 -30.99 0.34
CA ALA A 13 62.25 -31.17 0.08
C ALA A 13 61.95 -30.88 -1.39
N VAL A 14 61.50 -31.89 -2.12
CA VAL A 14 60.91 -31.74 -3.47
C VAL A 14 59.47 -31.31 -3.33
N ALA A 15 59.15 -30.09 -3.73
CA ALA A 15 57.75 -29.61 -3.83
C ALA A 15 57.17 -30.06 -5.15
N VAL A 16 56.18 -30.97 -5.08
CA VAL A 16 55.33 -31.31 -6.23
C VAL A 16 54.19 -30.30 -6.29
N VAL A 17 54.21 -29.42 -7.30
CA VAL A 17 53.09 -28.51 -7.60
C VAL A 17 52.07 -29.29 -8.43
N VAL A 18 50.94 -29.64 -7.82
CA VAL A 18 49.76 -30.16 -8.54
C VAL A 18 48.89 -28.98 -8.92
N THR A 19 48.93 -28.58 -10.19
CA THR A 19 47.95 -27.63 -10.74
C THR A 19 46.63 -28.33 -11.00
N VAL A 20 45.67 -28.15 -10.11
CA VAL A 20 44.28 -28.55 -10.35
C VAL A 20 43.60 -27.42 -11.12
N THR A 21 43.46 -27.59 -12.43
CA THR A 21 42.55 -26.76 -13.27
C THR A 21 41.14 -27.26 -13.09
N GLY A 22 40.47 -26.82 -12.00
CA GLY A 22 39.04 -26.96 -11.80
C GLY A 22 38.34 -25.77 -12.45
N ALA A 23 37.71 -25.96 -13.61
CA ALA A 23 36.73 -25.02 -14.13
C ALA A 23 35.54 -25.04 -13.19
N ALA A 24 35.30 -23.94 -12.44
CA ALA A 24 34.06 -23.73 -11.73
C ALA A 24 32.92 -23.59 -12.76
N PRO A 25 31.79 -24.26 -12.57
CA PRO A 25 30.65 -24.00 -13.41
C PRO A 25 30.24 -22.54 -13.26
N ALA A 26 30.19 -21.79 -14.36
CA ALA A 26 29.61 -20.45 -14.39
C ALA A 26 28.14 -20.57 -14.00
N VAL A 27 27.78 -20.04 -12.83
CA VAL A 27 26.39 -19.82 -12.47
C VAL A 27 25.90 -18.74 -13.42
N SER A 28 25.14 -19.14 -14.42
CA SER A 28 24.41 -18.22 -15.27
C SER A 28 23.36 -17.52 -14.39
N HIS A 29 23.65 -16.31 -13.96
CA HIS A 29 22.62 -15.41 -13.48
C HIS A 29 21.79 -15.09 -14.72
N ALA A 30 20.56 -15.55 -14.75
CA ALA A 30 19.58 -15.04 -15.70
C ALA A 30 19.55 -13.52 -15.50
N ALA A 31 19.75 -12.75 -16.56
CA ALA A 31 19.57 -11.31 -16.52
C ALA A 31 18.13 -11.04 -16.03
N PRO A 32 17.91 -10.03 -15.16
CA PRO A 32 16.57 -9.63 -14.79
C PRO A 32 15.81 -9.33 -16.09
N PRO A 33 14.51 -9.65 -16.14
CA PRO A 33 13.71 -9.29 -17.31
C PRO A 33 13.85 -7.77 -17.51
N SER A 34 14.28 -7.38 -18.71
CA SER A 34 14.35 -5.98 -19.11
C SER A 34 13.01 -5.34 -18.77
N SER A 35 13.04 -4.17 -18.14
CA SER A 35 11.87 -3.31 -17.94
C SER A 35 11.24 -3.05 -19.32
N GLY A 36 10.37 -3.96 -19.72
CA GLY A 36 9.52 -3.79 -20.89
C GLY A 36 8.59 -2.62 -20.61
N SER A 37 8.57 -1.66 -21.54
CA SER A 37 7.52 -0.67 -21.64
C SER A 37 6.19 -1.32 -21.27
N LEU A 38 5.52 -0.84 -20.24
CA LEU A 38 4.23 -1.33 -19.81
C LEU A 38 3.27 -1.20 -20.98
N ALA A 39 2.83 -2.33 -21.51
CA ALA A 39 1.72 -2.32 -22.45
C ALA A 39 0.52 -1.74 -21.70
N SER A 40 -0.07 -0.66 -22.22
CA SER A 40 -1.36 -0.14 -21.77
C SER A 40 -2.32 -1.30 -21.63
N GLY A 41 -2.83 -1.54 -20.43
CA GLY A 41 -3.81 -2.60 -20.17
C GLY A 41 -3.49 -3.59 -19.05
N THR A 42 -2.35 -3.48 -18.35
CA THR A 42 -2.12 -4.35 -17.19
C THR A 42 -2.71 -3.72 -15.93
N THR A 43 -3.62 -4.45 -15.28
CA THR A 43 -4.11 -4.20 -13.94
C THR A 43 -2.96 -3.77 -13.03
N ALA A 44 -3.06 -2.57 -12.46
CA ALA A 44 -2.00 -2.02 -11.61
C ALA A 44 -1.96 -2.75 -10.27
N VAL A 45 -1.31 -3.89 -10.25
CA VAL A 45 -0.86 -4.50 -8.99
C VAL A 45 0.25 -3.59 -8.45
N SER A 46 0.16 -3.15 -7.21
CA SER A 46 1.25 -2.42 -6.56
C SER A 46 2.55 -3.22 -6.71
N ARG A 47 3.48 -2.68 -7.49
CA ARG A 47 4.79 -3.28 -7.75
C ARG A 47 5.87 -2.47 -7.06
N ALA A 48 5.59 -1.93 -5.86
CA ALA A 48 6.61 -1.27 -5.09
C ALA A 48 7.77 -2.25 -4.88
N ASP A 49 8.93 -1.91 -5.38
CA ASP A 49 10.16 -2.67 -5.28
C ASP A 49 11.25 -1.68 -4.85
N PHE A 50 11.42 -1.54 -3.52
CA PHE A 50 12.26 -0.51 -2.92
C PHE A 50 13.76 -0.82 -3.03
N ASP A 51 14.12 -2.08 -3.30
CA ASP A 51 15.51 -2.52 -3.47
C ASP A 51 15.83 -3.11 -4.86
N ALA A 52 14.83 -3.06 -5.77
CA ALA A 52 14.90 -3.51 -7.16
C ALA A 52 15.40 -4.96 -7.30
N ASP A 53 14.98 -5.86 -6.39
CA ASP A 53 15.31 -7.27 -6.44
C ASP A 53 14.33 -8.09 -7.32
N GLY A 54 13.27 -7.44 -7.83
CA GLY A 54 12.26 -8.00 -8.73
C GLY A 54 11.07 -8.62 -7.99
N TYR A 55 11.03 -8.57 -6.66
CA TYR A 55 9.91 -9.02 -5.85
C TYR A 55 9.20 -7.82 -5.24
N PRO A 56 7.88 -7.71 -5.40
CA PRO A 56 7.13 -6.59 -4.81
C PRO A 56 7.22 -6.57 -3.30
N ASP A 57 7.48 -5.39 -2.76
CA ASP A 57 7.63 -5.10 -1.34
C ASP A 57 6.34 -4.57 -0.72
N VAL A 58 6.25 -4.57 0.60
CA VAL A 58 5.15 -3.91 1.31
C VAL A 58 5.64 -2.97 2.41
N ALA A 59 5.21 -1.72 2.35
CA ALA A 59 5.39 -0.76 3.43
C ALA A 59 4.13 -0.73 4.32
N VAL A 60 4.35 -0.94 5.61
CA VAL A 60 3.30 -1.10 6.62
C VAL A 60 3.41 0.00 7.66
N ALA A 61 2.33 0.75 7.87
CA ALA A 61 2.26 1.83 8.83
C ALA A 61 2.06 1.36 10.28
N ALA A 62 2.74 1.99 11.21
CA ALA A 62 2.56 1.85 12.65
C ALA A 62 2.56 3.24 13.34
N PRO A 63 1.56 4.11 13.03
CA PRO A 63 1.55 5.51 13.50
C PRO A 63 1.37 5.64 15.02
N GLY A 64 0.86 4.61 15.69
CA GLY A 64 0.75 4.57 17.16
C GLY A 64 2.05 4.20 17.88
N GLY A 65 3.12 3.88 17.14
CA GLY A 65 4.38 3.39 17.71
C GLY A 65 5.03 4.39 18.66
N THR A 66 5.51 3.90 19.81
CA THR A 66 6.28 4.70 20.76
C THR A 66 7.77 4.63 20.42
N ILE A 67 8.38 5.75 20.08
CA ILE A 67 9.79 5.86 19.72
C ILE A 67 10.56 6.63 20.81
N ASN A 68 11.53 5.99 21.44
CA ASN A 68 12.34 6.59 22.50
C ASN A 68 11.51 7.30 23.61
N GLY A 69 10.38 6.66 24.01
CA GLY A 69 9.48 7.20 25.02
C GLY A 69 8.49 8.26 24.53
N ARG A 70 8.48 8.58 23.23
CA ARG A 70 7.50 9.47 22.59
C ARG A 70 6.33 8.66 22.08
N ALA A 71 5.19 8.79 22.75
CA ALA A 71 3.97 8.07 22.38
C ALA A 71 3.42 8.59 21.04
N GLU A 72 2.90 7.69 20.20
CA GLU A 72 2.35 8.01 18.88
C GLU A 72 3.33 8.80 17.99
N ALA A 73 4.65 8.65 18.18
CA ALA A 73 5.63 9.22 17.26
C ALA A 73 5.59 8.52 15.90
N GLY A 74 5.30 7.24 15.88
CA GLY A 74 5.12 6.44 14.68
C GLY A 74 6.40 5.88 14.08
N TYR A 75 6.22 4.79 13.33
CA TYR A 75 7.25 4.18 12.49
C TYR A 75 6.59 3.45 11.31
N ILE A 76 7.38 3.08 10.33
CA ILE A 76 7.00 2.19 9.25
C ILE A 76 7.86 0.93 9.29
N ALA A 77 7.26 -0.18 8.86
CA ALA A 77 7.97 -1.42 8.56
C ALA A 77 7.91 -1.65 7.05
N VAL A 78 9.05 -1.70 6.39
CA VAL A 78 9.16 -2.16 5.01
C VAL A 78 9.49 -3.64 5.07
N VAL A 79 8.63 -4.48 4.53
CA VAL A 79 8.83 -5.91 4.41
C VAL A 79 9.14 -6.20 2.94
N TYR A 80 10.37 -6.62 2.69
CA TYR A 80 10.86 -6.92 1.35
C TYR A 80 10.25 -8.23 0.84
N GLY A 81 9.82 -8.19 -0.41
CA GLY A 81 9.25 -9.33 -1.11
C GLY A 81 10.25 -10.48 -1.27
N MET A 82 9.72 -11.64 -1.51
CA MET A 82 10.46 -12.87 -1.81
C MET A 82 9.64 -13.71 -2.78
N ALA A 83 10.21 -14.78 -3.32
CA ALA A 83 9.50 -15.69 -4.24
C ALA A 83 8.18 -16.25 -3.65
N GLU A 84 8.13 -16.41 -2.32
CA GLU A 84 6.94 -16.90 -1.61
C GLU A 84 6.03 -15.76 -1.10
N GLY A 85 6.33 -14.50 -1.46
CA GLY A 85 5.63 -13.31 -1.00
C GLY A 85 6.20 -12.69 0.28
N PRO A 86 5.59 -11.60 0.78
CA PRO A 86 6.04 -10.91 1.97
C PRO A 86 5.80 -11.74 3.23
N ASN A 87 6.83 -11.97 4.04
CA ASN A 87 6.75 -12.85 5.23
C ASN A 87 7.39 -12.26 6.49
N GLY A 88 7.91 -11.04 6.45
CA GLY A 88 8.54 -10.36 7.58
C GLY A 88 9.99 -10.77 7.87
N VAL A 89 10.58 -11.73 7.15
CA VAL A 89 11.97 -12.18 7.39
C VAL A 89 12.97 -11.09 6.98
N LYS A 90 12.87 -10.59 5.75
CA LYS A 90 13.67 -9.46 5.28
C LYS A 90 12.84 -8.19 5.48
N HIS A 91 13.26 -7.32 6.38
CA HIS A 91 12.53 -6.11 6.69
C HIS A 91 13.41 -4.96 7.14
N GLN A 92 12.87 -3.76 7.13
CA GLN A 92 13.51 -2.54 7.58
C GLN A 92 12.53 -1.72 8.43
N LEU A 93 12.99 -1.24 9.59
CA LEU A 93 12.21 -0.33 10.43
C LEU A 93 12.73 1.10 10.27
N ILE A 94 11.82 2.03 10.03
CA ILE A 94 12.15 3.44 9.81
C ILE A 94 11.26 4.32 10.68
N SER A 95 11.89 5.24 11.41
CA SER A 95 11.25 6.30 12.18
C SER A 95 12.06 7.59 12.05
N GLN A 96 11.52 8.72 12.47
CA GLN A 96 12.20 10.02 12.41
C GLN A 96 13.50 10.08 13.23
N ASN A 97 13.69 9.18 14.21
CA ASN A 97 14.94 9.07 14.96
C ASN A 97 16.06 8.31 14.24
N ARG A 98 15.79 7.76 13.05
CA ARG A 98 16.83 7.15 12.22
C ARG A 98 17.67 8.24 11.57
N TYR A 99 19.00 8.05 11.57
CA TYR A 99 19.92 8.99 10.91
C TYR A 99 19.55 9.22 9.44
N GLY A 100 19.49 10.49 9.04
CA GLY A 100 19.16 10.89 7.67
C GLY A 100 17.66 11.07 7.39
N ILE A 101 16.77 10.80 8.37
CA ILE A 101 15.35 11.10 8.23
C ILE A 101 15.08 12.52 8.76
N PRO A 102 14.43 13.41 7.98
CA PRO A 102 14.07 14.75 8.42
C PRO A 102 13.10 14.75 9.60
N GLY A 103 13.27 15.64 10.54
CA GLY A 103 12.47 15.77 11.75
C GLY A 103 13.12 15.11 12.95
N THR A 104 12.40 15.06 14.04
CA THR A 104 12.75 14.36 15.29
C THR A 104 11.46 13.75 15.82
N ALA A 105 11.48 12.48 16.18
CA ALA A 105 10.28 11.83 16.69
C ALA A 105 9.75 12.55 17.94
N GLU A 106 8.55 13.10 17.86
CA GLU A 106 7.84 13.80 18.92
C GLU A 106 6.53 13.06 19.27
N THR A 107 5.94 13.40 20.40
CA THR A 107 4.68 12.77 20.80
C THR A 107 3.55 13.26 19.90
N GLY A 108 2.89 12.35 19.21
CA GLY A 108 1.76 12.66 18.35
C GLY A 108 2.08 12.92 16.89
N ASP A 109 3.33 12.82 16.43
CA ASP A 109 3.73 13.03 15.03
C ASP A 109 3.03 12.07 14.07
N ARG A 110 2.84 10.82 14.53
CA ARG A 110 2.20 9.74 13.76
C ARG A 110 2.89 9.51 12.41
N PHE A 111 4.22 9.49 12.41
CA PHE A 111 5.01 9.15 11.21
C PHE A 111 4.56 7.80 10.65
N GLY A 112 4.27 7.77 9.35
CA GLY A 112 3.71 6.62 8.66
C GLY A 112 2.18 6.65 8.50
N SER A 113 1.47 7.72 8.91
CA SER A 113 0.00 7.77 8.75
C SER A 113 -0.47 7.65 7.31
N HIS A 114 0.33 8.09 6.35
CA HIS A 114 0.06 7.99 4.91
C HIS A 114 1.32 7.51 4.21
N LEU A 115 1.16 6.59 3.26
CA LEU A 115 2.23 5.97 2.51
C LEU A 115 1.89 5.97 1.02
N THR A 116 2.80 6.45 0.16
CA THR A 116 2.63 6.45 -1.29
C THR A 116 3.93 6.02 -1.94
N ALA A 117 3.87 5.03 -2.82
CA ALA A 117 5.03 4.45 -3.48
C ALA A 117 5.08 4.90 -4.94
N ALA A 118 6.25 5.37 -5.41
CA ALA A 118 6.54 5.66 -6.82
C ALA A 118 8.05 5.86 -7.00
N ASP A 119 8.58 5.62 -8.19
CA ASP A 119 9.95 5.98 -8.57
C ASP A 119 9.98 7.46 -8.98
N LEU A 120 10.14 8.35 -7.98
CA LEU A 120 9.98 9.80 -8.18
C LEU A 120 11.18 10.46 -8.89
N ASP A 121 12.38 9.91 -8.72
CA ASP A 121 13.59 10.45 -9.37
C ASP A 121 14.01 9.68 -10.62
N GLY A 122 13.27 8.62 -10.99
CA GLY A 122 13.46 7.87 -12.21
C GLY A 122 14.72 6.99 -12.22
N ASP A 123 15.22 6.58 -11.05
CA ASP A 123 16.45 5.80 -10.94
C ASP A 123 16.22 4.27 -10.97
N GLY A 124 14.97 3.83 -11.04
CA GLY A 124 14.56 2.43 -11.15
C GLY A 124 14.31 1.75 -9.81
N PHE A 125 14.45 2.46 -8.68
CA PHE A 125 14.06 2.00 -7.36
C PHE A 125 12.78 2.70 -6.93
N THR A 126 11.83 1.98 -6.37
CA THR A 126 10.64 2.62 -5.82
C THR A 126 11.01 3.46 -4.60
N ASP A 127 10.53 4.70 -4.55
CA ASP A 127 10.60 5.59 -3.40
C ASP A 127 9.33 5.50 -2.57
N LEU A 128 9.39 5.96 -1.31
CA LEU A 128 8.24 5.97 -0.42
C LEU A 128 8.01 7.37 0.16
N VAL A 129 6.89 7.98 -0.17
CA VAL A 129 6.43 9.21 0.48
C VAL A 129 5.69 8.86 1.76
N VAL A 130 6.12 9.44 2.86
CA VAL A 130 5.61 9.19 4.21
C VAL A 130 5.03 10.46 4.79
N GLY A 131 3.80 10.39 5.28
CA GLY A 131 3.13 11.49 6.00
C GLY A 131 3.27 11.36 7.51
N ALA A 132 3.56 12.48 8.18
CA ALA A 132 3.54 12.66 9.62
C ALA A 132 2.64 13.86 9.95
N PRO A 133 1.32 13.66 10.10
CA PRO A 133 0.35 14.76 10.20
C PRO A 133 0.46 15.60 11.49
N GLY A 134 1.06 15.07 12.55
CA GLY A 134 1.29 15.78 13.79
C GLY A 134 2.65 16.45 13.90
N GLU A 135 3.48 16.38 12.86
CA GLU A 135 4.83 16.97 12.88
C GLU A 135 4.82 18.48 13.04
N ASP A 136 5.66 18.98 13.93
CA ASP A 136 5.95 20.41 14.12
C ASP A 136 6.99 20.89 13.09
N VAL A 137 6.68 21.92 12.30
CA VAL A 137 7.60 22.42 11.27
C VAL A 137 7.82 23.92 11.43
N ASP A 138 9.08 24.34 11.57
CA ASP A 138 9.50 25.73 11.70
C ASP A 138 8.76 26.49 12.83
N GLY A 139 8.55 25.81 13.98
CA GLY A 139 7.89 26.34 15.15
C GLY A 139 6.35 26.41 15.06
N ALA A 140 5.76 25.97 13.95
CA ALA A 140 4.32 25.80 13.82
C ALA A 140 3.94 24.36 14.23
N ARG A 141 2.98 24.24 15.15
CA ARG A 141 2.58 22.95 15.73
C ARG A 141 1.58 22.22 14.83
N ASP A 142 1.72 20.89 14.77
CA ASP A 142 0.79 19.96 14.12
C ASP A 142 0.45 20.36 12.67
N VAL A 143 1.40 20.97 11.95
CA VAL A 143 1.20 21.36 10.53
C VAL A 143 1.51 20.23 9.57
N GLY A 144 2.07 19.15 10.09
CA GLY A 144 2.42 17.94 9.37
C GLY A 144 3.57 18.10 8.38
N ARG A 145 4.14 16.98 7.99
CA ARG A 145 5.22 16.88 7.00
C ARG A 145 5.03 15.70 6.09
N HIS A 146 5.34 15.90 4.80
CA HIS A 146 5.62 14.82 3.87
C HIS A 146 7.14 14.66 3.74
N THR A 147 7.59 13.42 3.78
CA THR A 147 9.01 13.06 3.62
C THR A 147 9.10 11.97 2.57
N VAL A 148 9.96 12.13 1.57
CA VAL A 148 10.31 11.03 0.66
C VAL A 148 11.49 10.26 1.24
N LEU A 149 11.37 8.94 1.25
CA LEU A 149 12.43 7.98 1.52
C LEU A 149 12.86 7.43 0.16
N TRP A 150 14.12 7.65 -0.22
CA TRP A 150 14.64 7.27 -1.53
C TRP A 150 15.03 5.80 -1.56
N GLY A 151 14.57 5.12 -2.61
CA GLY A 151 14.91 3.74 -2.90
C GLY A 151 16.39 3.55 -3.25
N SER A 152 16.90 2.35 -3.09
CA SER A 152 18.25 1.95 -3.47
C SER A 152 18.43 0.43 -3.35
N MET A 153 19.50 -0.14 -3.92
CA MET A 153 19.86 -1.57 -3.73
C MET A 153 19.91 -2.03 -2.26
N GLY A 154 20.01 -1.13 -1.32
CA GLY A 154 19.98 -1.40 0.11
C GLY A 154 18.62 -1.13 0.76
N GLY A 155 17.60 -0.91 -0.04
CA GLY A 155 16.27 -0.47 0.40
C GLY A 155 16.21 1.04 0.63
N LEU A 156 15.31 1.50 1.47
CA LEU A 156 15.10 2.93 1.76
C LEU A 156 16.21 3.48 2.67
N ALA A 157 17.16 4.21 2.10
CA ALA A 157 18.41 4.56 2.77
C ALA A 157 18.51 6.04 3.16
N THR A 158 18.03 6.95 2.33
CA THR A 158 18.10 8.41 2.52
C THR A 158 16.73 9.03 2.43
N ALA A 159 16.57 10.23 2.96
CA ALA A 159 15.27 10.90 2.94
C ALA A 159 15.38 12.41 2.74
N THR A 160 14.32 13.01 2.20
CA THR A 160 14.21 14.44 1.98
C THR A 160 12.81 14.93 2.37
N ALA A 161 12.74 16.05 3.07
CA ALA A 161 11.46 16.69 3.39
C ALA A 161 10.86 17.31 2.14
N LEU A 162 9.60 16.97 1.84
CA LEU A 162 8.85 17.56 0.72
C LEU A 162 8.04 18.79 1.12
N GLY A 163 8.05 19.15 2.42
CA GLY A 163 7.34 20.31 2.94
C GLY A 163 6.18 19.96 3.88
N ARG A 164 5.42 21.00 4.24
CA ARG A 164 4.27 20.86 5.16
C ARG A 164 3.11 20.16 4.50
N GLY A 165 2.39 19.32 5.27
CA GLY A 165 1.18 18.66 4.80
C GLY A 165 0.67 17.59 5.76
N THR A 166 -0.65 17.55 5.93
CA THR A 166 -1.35 16.59 6.79
C THR A 166 -2.20 15.60 5.99
N SER A 167 -2.42 15.87 4.68
CA SER A 167 -3.26 15.05 3.81
C SER A 167 -2.51 13.83 3.28
N PRO A 168 -3.23 12.76 2.87
CA PRO A 168 -2.64 11.73 2.05
C PRO A 168 -2.08 12.30 0.75
N THR A 169 -1.20 11.54 0.12
CA THR A 169 -0.64 11.80 -1.20
C THR A 169 -0.99 10.67 -2.16
N ARG A 170 -0.96 10.93 -3.48
CA ARG A 170 -0.99 9.91 -4.53
C ARG A 170 -0.01 10.27 -5.63
N ALA A 171 0.60 9.25 -6.21
CA ALA A 171 1.54 9.41 -7.30
C ALA A 171 0.97 8.87 -8.61
N GLY A 172 1.35 9.49 -9.72
CA GLY A 172 1.01 9.07 -11.07
C GLY A 172 1.50 10.10 -12.07
N ASP A 173 1.62 9.72 -13.33
CA ASP A 173 1.98 10.61 -14.42
C ASP A 173 0.72 11.36 -14.90
N PHE A 174 0.41 12.50 -14.26
CA PHE A 174 -0.82 13.27 -14.51
C PHE A 174 -0.73 14.20 -15.71
N ASP A 175 0.46 14.41 -16.26
CA ASP A 175 0.64 15.25 -17.44
C ASP A 175 1.26 14.53 -18.65
N GLY A 176 1.46 13.19 -18.52
CA GLY A 176 1.88 12.35 -19.63
C GLY A 176 3.32 12.56 -20.06
N ASP A 177 4.17 13.13 -19.20
CA ASP A 177 5.57 13.41 -19.53
C ASP A 177 6.52 12.23 -19.23
N GLY A 178 5.99 11.14 -18.66
CA GLY A 178 6.70 9.91 -18.35
C GLY A 178 7.37 9.92 -16.98
N HIS A 179 7.17 10.96 -16.17
CA HIS A 179 7.68 11.06 -14.82
C HIS A 179 6.53 11.05 -13.78
N PRO A 180 6.63 10.29 -12.68
CA PRO A 180 5.62 10.35 -11.66
C PRO A 180 5.52 11.72 -11.02
N ASP A 181 4.28 12.18 -10.89
CA ASP A 181 3.88 13.39 -10.18
C ASP A 181 3.38 13.01 -8.77
N LEU A 182 3.22 13.99 -7.89
CA LEU A 182 2.71 13.79 -6.54
C LEU A 182 1.55 14.76 -6.26
N ALA A 183 0.34 14.21 -6.17
CA ALA A 183 -0.86 14.94 -5.77
C ALA A 183 -1.05 14.93 -4.26
N THR A 184 -1.47 16.05 -3.71
CA THR A 184 -1.97 16.24 -2.34
C THR A 184 -3.40 16.77 -2.41
N ALA A 185 -4.08 16.97 -1.27
CA ALA A 185 -5.41 17.57 -1.27
C ALA A 185 -5.47 19.01 -1.85
N HIS A 186 -4.35 19.67 -2.03
CA HIS A 186 -4.31 21.11 -2.35
C HIS A 186 -3.47 21.47 -3.59
N HIS A 187 -2.52 20.65 -3.95
CA HIS A 187 -1.61 20.91 -5.08
C HIS A 187 -1.06 19.62 -5.67
N VAL A 188 -0.60 19.72 -6.89
CA VAL A 188 0.17 18.70 -7.60
C VAL A 188 1.59 19.20 -7.77
N ARG A 189 2.56 18.39 -7.47
CA ARG A 189 3.98 18.60 -7.77
C ARG A 189 4.32 17.67 -8.92
N TYR A 190 4.64 18.25 -10.05
CA TYR A 190 4.92 17.53 -11.29
C TYR A 190 6.39 17.15 -11.37
N GLY A 191 6.65 15.89 -11.73
CA GLY A 191 7.97 15.31 -11.90
C GLY A 191 8.80 15.95 -13.02
N PRO A 192 10.03 15.50 -13.22
CA PRO A 192 10.77 14.65 -12.32
C PRO A 192 11.16 15.34 -11.02
N PHE A 193 11.34 14.54 -9.97
CA PHE A 193 11.82 15.04 -8.68
C PHE A 193 13.35 14.94 -8.60
N SER A 194 13.98 15.93 -7.98
CA SER A 194 15.37 15.81 -7.56
C SER A 194 15.46 15.17 -6.17
N ARG A 195 16.61 14.61 -5.83
CA ARG A 195 16.87 14.08 -4.47
C ARG A 195 16.93 15.17 -3.38
N THR A 196 16.87 16.45 -3.75
CA THR A 196 16.64 17.57 -2.82
C THR A 196 15.16 17.82 -2.56
N GLY A 197 14.26 17.05 -3.19
CA GLY A 197 12.81 17.16 -3.05
C GLY A 197 12.18 18.24 -3.92
N GLU A 198 12.91 18.81 -4.87
CA GLU A 198 12.38 19.78 -5.83
C GLU A 198 11.68 19.07 -6.99
N ALA A 199 10.46 19.48 -7.30
CA ALA A 199 9.70 19.06 -8.46
C ALA A 199 9.94 20.04 -9.62
N ALA A 200 9.79 19.58 -10.88
CA ALA A 200 9.97 20.42 -12.06
C ALA A 200 9.00 21.62 -12.08
N ARG A 201 7.77 21.42 -11.62
CA ARG A 201 6.77 22.48 -11.45
C ARG A 201 5.78 22.12 -10.33
N THR A 202 5.04 23.10 -9.85
CA THR A 202 3.94 22.89 -8.90
C THR A 202 2.71 23.66 -9.39
N GLY A 203 1.55 23.02 -9.32
CA GLY A 203 0.27 23.61 -9.66
C GLY A 203 -0.79 23.37 -8.58
N PRO A 204 -1.85 24.19 -8.51
CA PRO A 204 -2.93 23.94 -7.59
C PRO A 204 -3.72 22.68 -7.99
N LEU A 205 -4.12 21.87 -7.05
CA LEU A 205 -5.19 20.90 -7.26
C LEU A 205 -6.52 21.68 -7.21
N VAL A 206 -7.12 21.87 -8.39
CA VAL A 206 -8.25 22.79 -8.53
C VAL A 206 -9.56 22.08 -8.15
N VAL A 207 -9.81 21.97 -6.87
CA VAL A 207 -11.14 21.66 -6.33
C VAL A 207 -11.46 22.67 -5.21
N PRO A 208 -11.66 23.96 -5.54
CA PRO A 208 -11.83 25.00 -4.53
C PRO A 208 -13.00 24.73 -3.59
N GLY A 209 -12.76 24.89 -2.29
CA GLY A 209 -13.78 24.82 -1.26
C GLY A 209 -14.28 23.41 -0.92
N ILE A 210 -13.58 22.36 -1.35
CA ILE A 210 -13.94 20.96 -1.12
C ILE A 210 -12.88 20.33 -0.21
N ARG A 211 -13.35 19.61 0.81
CA ARG A 211 -12.51 18.73 1.60
C ARG A 211 -12.30 17.43 0.82
N VAL A 212 -11.07 17.01 0.65
CA VAL A 212 -10.70 15.70 0.10
C VAL A 212 -10.64 14.70 1.25
N ASP A 213 -11.49 13.68 1.20
CA ASP A 213 -11.58 12.64 2.23
C ASP A 213 -10.77 11.40 1.84
N ALA A 214 -10.80 11.00 0.57
CA ALA A 214 -9.98 9.93 -0.01
C ALA A 214 -9.61 10.30 -1.45
N MET A 215 -8.52 9.76 -1.95
CA MET A 215 -8.11 9.89 -3.35
C MET A 215 -7.31 8.66 -3.80
N GLU A 216 -7.40 8.35 -5.10
CA GLU A 216 -6.62 7.29 -5.74
C GLU A 216 -6.28 7.67 -7.16
N ALA A 217 -5.14 7.20 -7.66
CA ALA A 217 -4.59 7.54 -8.97
C ALA A 217 -4.58 6.32 -9.90
N GLY A 218 -4.96 6.52 -11.17
CA GLY A 218 -4.93 5.49 -12.20
C GLY A 218 -5.57 5.95 -13.50
N ASP A 219 -5.36 5.23 -14.58
CA ASP A 219 -5.90 5.52 -15.92
C ASP A 219 -7.34 4.98 -16.05
N VAL A 220 -8.31 5.85 -15.82
CA VAL A 220 -9.74 5.51 -15.79
C VAL A 220 -10.38 5.56 -17.16
N ASP A 221 -9.89 6.44 -18.04
CA ASP A 221 -10.47 6.60 -19.39
C ASP A 221 -9.69 5.90 -20.50
N GLY A 222 -8.53 5.32 -20.18
CA GLY A 222 -7.73 4.50 -21.08
C GLY A 222 -6.93 5.36 -22.09
N ASP A 223 -6.65 6.63 -21.76
CA ASP A 223 -5.89 7.52 -22.64
C ASP A 223 -4.37 7.44 -22.43
N GLY A 224 -3.93 6.67 -21.42
CA GLY A 224 -2.53 6.44 -21.08
C GLY A 224 -1.94 7.44 -20.10
N MET A 225 -2.68 8.48 -19.71
CA MET A 225 -2.30 9.40 -18.65
C MET A 225 -2.97 9.00 -17.34
N THR A 226 -2.32 9.29 -16.23
CA THR A 226 -2.91 8.99 -14.93
C THR A 226 -3.98 10.01 -14.57
N ASP A 227 -5.17 9.54 -14.22
CA ASP A 227 -6.25 10.32 -13.66
C ASP A 227 -6.17 10.32 -12.10
N LEU A 228 -6.90 11.23 -11.47
CA LEU A 228 -7.06 11.25 -10.03
C LEU A 228 -8.56 11.19 -9.65
N VAL A 229 -8.95 10.13 -8.97
CA VAL A 229 -10.30 10.00 -8.39
C VAL A 229 -10.26 10.52 -6.97
N VAL A 230 -11.16 11.45 -6.63
CA VAL A 230 -11.24 12.03 -5.29
C VAL A 230 -12.64 11.86 -4.70
N SER A 231 -12.71 11.43 -3.44
CA SER A 231 -13.90 11.56 -2.61
C SER A 231 -13.85 12.91 -1.93
N SER A 232 -14.86 13.73 -2.15
CA SER A 232 -14.87 15.09 -1.65
C SER A 232 -16.18 15.44 -0.99
N GLY A 233 -16.13 16.09 0.18
CA GLY A 233 -17.28 16.60 0.92
C GLY A 233 -17.40 18.11 0.82
N SER A 234 -18.61 18.63 0.66
CA SER A 234 -18.88 20.05 0.92
C SER A 234 -19.15 20.23 2.41
N PRO A 235 -18.65 21.31 3.05
CA PRO A 235 -19.09 21.62 4.41
C PRO A 235 -20.62 21.73 4.45
N ALA A 236 -21.20 21.24 5.53
CA ALA A 236 -22.64 21.36 5.74
C ALA A 236 -23.07 22.83 5.56
N ARG A 237 -23.95 23.11 4.60
CA ARG A 237 -24.57 24.44 4.53
C ARG A 237 -25.66 24.52 5.60
N ASP A 238 -25.87 25.72 6.13
CA ASP A 238 -26.90 25.99 7.12
C ASP A 238 -28.24 25.30 6.74
N GLY A 239 -28.65 24.35 7.58
CA GLY A 239 -29.90 23.58 7.41
C GLY A 239 -29.76 22.18 6.79
N LEU A 240 -28.56 21.75 6.34
CA LEU A 240 -28.32 20.36 5.90
C LEU A 240 -27.44 19.66 6.94
N THR A 241 -27.97 18.60 7.54
CA THR A 241 -27.28 17.82 8.58
C THR A 241 -26.26 16.82 8.03
N VAL A 242 -26.14 16.66 6.71
CA VAL A 242 -25.23 15.71 6.06
C VAL A 242 -24.42 16.44 4.98
N PRO A 243 -23.08 16.38 5.02
CA PRO A 243 -22.24 16.87 3.92
C PRO A 243 -22.56 16.10 2.63
N LEU A 244 -22.73 16.81 1.52
CA LEU A 244 -22.81 16.17 0.21
C LEU A 244 -21.41 15.68 -0.17
N GLN A 245 -21.18 14.40 -0.07
CA GLN A 245 -19.95 13.77 -0.54
C GLN A 245 -20.12 13.27 -1.97
N ARG A 246 -19.08 13.40 -2.79
CA ARG A 246 -19.11 13.03 -4.20
C ARG A 246 -17.76 12.44 -4.62
N LEU A 247 -17.82 11.41 -5.43
CA LEU A 247 -16.69 10.99 -6.22
C LEU A 247 -16.52 11.95 -7.42
N ARG A 248 -15.29 12.39 -7.64
CA ARG A 248 -14.92 13.24 -8.77
C ARG A 248 -13.75 12.63 -9.49
N LEU A 249 -13.81 12.64 -10.81
CA LEU A 249 -12.68 12.38 -11.66
C LEU A 249 -11.99 13.70 -11.98
N LEU A 250 -10.69 13.75 -11.81
CA LEU A 250 -9.81 14.77 -12.37
C LEU A 250 -8.97 14.06 -13.43
N ARG A 251 -9.20 14.38 -14.70
CA ARG A 251 -8.51 13.71 -15.81
C ARG A 251 -7.09 14.24 -15.99
N GLY A 252 -6.17 13.32 -16.23
CA GLY A 252 -4.83 13.62 -16.69
C GLY A 252 -4.89 14.31 -18.08
N THR A 253 -4.03 15.27 -18.32
CA THR A 253 -3.87 15.93 -19.60
C THR A 253 -2.45 16.49 -19.71
N GLU A 254 -1.91 16.74 -20.91
CA GLU A 254 -0.59 17.38 -21.09
C GLU A 254 -0.38 18.68 -20.30
N ARG A 255 -1.42 19.24 -19.70
CA ARG A 255 -1.37 20.43 -18.83
C ARG A 255 -1.49 20.10 -17.35
N GLY A 256 -1.65 18.82 -17.03
CA GLY A 256 -1.93 18.27 -15.70
C GLY A 256 -3.41 18.02 -15.47
N LEU A 257 -3.80 17.85 -14.23
CA LEU A 257 -5.15 17.46 -13.82
C LEU A 257 -6.22 18.51 -14.14
N VAL A 258 -7.28 18.09 -14.83
CA VAL A 258 -8.43 18.92 -15.18
C VAL A 258 -9.71 18.28 -14.65
N ALA A 259 -10.61 19.09 -14.06
CA ALA A 259 -11.87 18.58 -13.55
C ALA A 259 -12.72 17.94 -14.65
N GLY A 260 -12.96 16.65 -14.52
CA GLY A 260 -13.91 15.87 -15.31
C GLY A 260 -15.33 15.94 -14.74
N PRO A 261 -16.28 15.17 -15.33
CA PRO A 261 -17.62 15.07 -14.80
C PRO A 261 -17.60 14.53 -13.37
N SER A 262 -18.42 15.11 -12.49
CA SER A 262 -18.64 14.55 -11.16
C SER A 262 -19.69 13.46 -11.23
N ILE A 263 -19.40 12.29 -10.67
CA ILE A 263 -20.43 11.31 -10.39
C ILE A 263 -21.12 11.74 -9.10
N ALA A 264 -22.37 12.07 -9.23
CA ALA A 264 -23.26 12.05 -8.10
C ALA A 264 -24.02 10.72 -8.19
N PRO A 265 -23.69 9.72 -7.39
CA PRO A 265 -24.67 8.71 -7.11
C PRO A 265 -25.89 9.44 -6.56
N ALA A 266 -27.09 9.06 -6.99
CA ALA A 266 -28.34 9.69 -6.54
C ALA A 266 -28.50 9.65 -5.00
N ASP A 267 -27.65 8.86 -4.32
CA ASP A 267 -27.63 8.67 -2.88
C ASP A 267 -26.22 8.98 -2.36
N THR A 268 -26.02 10.22 -1.93
CA THR A 268 -24.95 10.76 -1.07
C THR A 268 -23.88 9.73 -0.63
N VAL A 269 -22.78 9.64 -1.34
CA VAL A 269 -21.74 8.64 -1.05
C VAL A 269 -20.51 9.32 -0.47
N SER A 270 -20.23 9.03 0.80
CA SER A 270 -18.87 9.14 1.32
C SER A 270 -18.10 7.89 0.93
N ALA A 271 -17.04 8.02 0.17
CA ALA A 271 -16.06 6.95 0.04
C ALA A 271 -15.03 7.15 1.15
N ASP A 272 -14.93 6.15 2.03
CA ASP A 272 -13.93 6.13 3.10
C ASP A 272 -12.60 5.57 2.56
N SER A 273 -12.67 4.70 1.55
CA SER A 273 -11.54 4.11 0.84
C SER A 273 -11.87 4.03 -0.66
N ILE A 274 -10.84 4.18 -1.50
CA ILE A 274 -10.91 4.07 -2.96
C ILE A 274 -9.76 3.20 -3.43
N ALA A 275 -10.01 2.33 -4.41
CA ALA A 275 -8.98 1.60 -5.15
C ALA A 275 -9.38 1.55 -6.62
N LEU A 276 -8.40 1.39 -7.50
CA LEU A 276 -8.58 1.34 -8.95
C LEU A 276 -8.06 0.02 -9.52
N GLY A 277 -8.71 -0.51 -10.51
CA GLY A 277 -8.29 -1.68 -11.27
C GLY A 277 -9.31 -2.09 -12.30
N ASP A 278 -8.88 -2.74 -13.35
CA ASP A 278 -9.71 -3.23 -14.45
C ASP A 278 -10.42 -4.52 -14.02
N VAL A 279 -11.62 -4.38 -13.45
CA VAL A 279 -12.38 -5.53 -12.91
C VAL A 279 -13.17 -6.27 -13.97
N ASP A 280 -13.34 -5.70 -15.18
CA ASP A 280 -14.10 -6.33 -16.27
C ASP A 280 -13.26 -6.64 -17.52
N GLY A 281 -11.96 -6.29 -17.51
CA GLY A 281 -11.02 -6.65 -18.56
C GLY A 281 -11.16 -5.81 -19.83
N ASP A 282 -11.74 -4.61 -19.73
CA ASP A 282 -11.96 -3.74 -20.88
C ASP A 282 -10.75 -2.84 -21.20
N GLY A 283 -9.69 -2.89 -20.36
CA GLY A 283 -8.45 -2.15 -20.50
C GLY A 283 -8.47 -0.77 -19.83
N ARG A 284 -9.52 -0.43 -19.08
CA ARG A 284 -9.64 0.78 -18.28
C ARG A 284 -9.74 0.44 -16.81
N GLN A 285 -9.28 1.35 -15.97
CA GLN A 285 -9.42 1.10 -14.54
C GLN A 285 -10.80 1.54 -14.05
N ASP A 286 -11.46 0.64 -13.34
CA ASP A 286 -12.70 0.88 -12.63
C ASP A 286 -12.43 1.43 -11.23
N VAL A 287 -13.37 2.20 -10.71
CA VAL A 287 -13.30 2.75 -9.35
C VAL A 287 -14.06 1.84 -8.41
N VAL A 288 -13.35 1.24 -7.46
CA VAL A 288 -13.93 0.53 -6.33
C VAL A 288 -13.86 1.43 -5.11
N PHE A 289 -14.98 1.65 -4.44
CA PHE A 289 -14.99 2.46 -3.22
C PHE A 289 -15.71 1.74 -2.09
N GLY A 290 -15.23 1.97 -0.88
CA GLY A 290 -15.83 1.49 0.34
C GLY A 290 -16.57 2.61 1.07
N ARG A 291 -17.71 2.25 1.70
CA ARG A 291 -18.53 3.12 2.52
C ARG A 291 -18.87 2.42 3.83
N SER A 292 -17.98 2.54 4.80
CA SER A 292 -18.02 1.77 6.04
C SER A 292 -19.03 2.28 7.06
N THR A 293 -19.57 3.50 6.89
CA THR A 293 -20.41 4.17 7.89
C THR A 293 -21.91 4.02 7.66
N ALA A 294 -22.35 3.32 6.62
CA ALA A 294 -23.75 3.13 6.28
C ALA A 294 -24.21 1.72 6.64
N GLY A 295 -25.03 1.56 7.66
CA GLY A 295 -25.50 0.25 8.12
C GLY A 295 -24.32 -0.62 8.55
N GLY A 296 -24.18 -1.82 7.97
CA GLY A 296 -22.99 -2.68 8.09
C GLY A 296 -21.86 -2.32 7.13
N GLY A 297 -22.09 -1.35 6.24
CA GLY A 297 -21.14 -0.94 5.21
C GLY A 297 -21.49 -1.48 3.82
N LEU A 298 -20.84 -0.94 2.79
CA LEU A 298 -21.01 -1.42 1.42
C LEU A 298 -19.82 -1.07 0.53
N LEU A 299 -19.70 -1.78 -0.58
CA LEU A 299 -18.84 -1.47 -1.71
C LEU A 299 -19.67 -0.83 -2.83
N GLY A 300 -19.02 0.05 -3.59
CA GLY A 300 -19.51 0.47 -4.90
C GLY A 300 -18.46 0.26 -5.95
N VAL A 301 -18.87 -0.16 -7.14
CA VAL A 301 -18.02 -0.26 -8.32
C VAL A 301 -18.58 0.64 -9.40
N VAL A 302 -17.74 1.53 -9.91
CA VAL A 302 -18.07 2.45 -11.02
C VAL A 302 -17.11 2.16 -12.15
N ARG A 303 -17.61 1.81 -13.32
CA ARG A 303 -16.79 1.47 -14.47
C ARG A 303 -16.11 2.69 -15.06
N GLY A 304 -14.86 2.48 -15.47
CA GLY A 304 -14.14 3.39 -16.35
C GLY A 304 -14.71 3.35 -17.76
N THR A 305 -14.71 4.47 -18.45
CA THR A 305 -15.14 4.59 -19.84
C THR A 305 -14.29 5.62 -20.56
N ALA A 306 -14.21 5.61 -21.89
CA ALA A 306 -13.45 6.60 -22.66
C ALA A 306 -13.89 8.07 -22.39
N ASP A 307 -15.10 8.26 -21.87
CA ASP A 307 -15.60 9.58 -21.48
C ASP A 307 -15.37 9.89 -19.98
N GLY A 308 -14.71 8.99 -19.25
CA GLY A 308 -14.49 9.02 -17.80
C GLY A 308 -15.27 7.92 -17.11
N LEU A 309 -15.99 8.22 -16.03
CA LEU A 309 -16.69 7.24 -15.20
C LEU A 309 -18.16 7.07 -15.59
N GLU A 310 -18.70 5.85 -15.48
CA GLU A 310 -20.13 5.61 -15.60
C GLU A 310 -20.95 6.44 -14.59
N ALA A 311 -22.18 6.78 -14.95
CA ALA A 311 -23.06 7.61 -14.12
C ALA A 311 -23.61 6.88 -12.87
N ARG A 312 -23.47 5.55 -12.79
CA ARG A 312 -24.04 4.73 -11.71
C ARG A 312 -23.02 3.74 -11.17
N ALA A 313 -23.03 3.55 -9.86
CA ALA A 313 -22.29 2.49 -9.21
C ALA A 313 -23.12 1.21 -9.09
N THR A 314 -22.48 0.06 -9.27
CA THR A 314 -23.00 -1.23 -8.79
C THR A 314 -22.65 -1.32 -7.30
N LEU A 315 -23.67 -1.55 -6.46
CA LEU A 315 -23.48 -1.63 -5.01
C LEU A 315 -23.49 -3.09 -4.53
N VAL A 316 -22.58 -3.42 -3.65
CA VAL A 316 -22.43 -4.77 -3.05
C VAL A 316 -22.31 -4.61 -1.53
N GLY A 317 -23.22 -5.24 -0.79
CA GLY A 317 -23.20 -5.33 0.67
C GLY A 317 -23.14 -6.78 1.14
N GLN A 318 -23.09 -7.00 2.44
CA GLN A 318 -23.06 -8.36 3.01
C GLN A 318 -24.38 -9.12 2.74
N ASP A 319 -25.49 -8.44 2.58
CA ASP A 319 -26.77 -9.05 2.16
C ASP A 319 -26.90 -9.30 0.64
N SER A 320 -25.91 -8.92 -0.15
CA SER A 320 -25.92 -9.18 -1.59
C SER A 320 -25.80 -10.69 -1.87
N PRO A 321 -26.51 -11.21 -2.89
CA PRO A 321 -26.49 -12.64 -3.21
C PRO A 321 -25.05 -13.14 -3.40
N GLY A 322 -24.67 -14.20 -2.66
CA GLY A 322 -23.37 -14.84 -2.72
C GLY A 322 -22.28 -14.23 -1.85
N VAL A 323 -22.52 -13.08 -1.25
CA VAL A 323 -21.59 -12.50 -0.26
C VAL A 323 -21.84 -13.16 1.09
N PRO A 324 -20.80 -13.75 1.74
CA PRO A 324 -20.98 -14.38 3.03
C PRO A 324 -21.16 -13.34 4.15
N GLY A 325 -22.12 -13.56 5.03
CA GLY A 325 -22.42 -12.71 6.19
C GLY A 325 -23.85 -12.23 6.19
N THR A 326 -24.13 -11.31 7.08
CA THR A 326 -25.38 -10.57 7.24
C THR A 326 -24.99 -9.12 7.45
N ASP A 327 -25.72 -8.19 6.88
CA ASP A 327 -25.46 -6.76 7.08
C ASP A 327 -25.87 -6.35 8.51
N GLU A 328 -24.88 -6.23 9.40
CA GLU A 328 -25.07 -5.80 10.78
C GLU A 328 -24.47 -4.41 11.00
N SER A 329 -25.19 -3.59 11.78
CA SER A 329 -24.68 -2.25 12.07
C SER A 329 -23.40 -2.33 12.89
N GLY A 330 -22.30 -1.81 12.33
CA GLY A 330 -21.00 -1.82 12.97
C GLY A 330 -19.96 -2.70 12.29
N ASP A 331 -20.33 -3.60 11.36
CA ASP A 331 -19.40 -4.49 10.63
C ASP A 331 -18.40 -3.70 9.80
N ARG A 332 -18.83 -2.54 9.29
CA ARG A 332 -17.98 -1.63 8.52
C ARG A 332 -17.39 -2.26 7.25
N PHE A 333 -18.19 -3.04 6.55
CA PHE A 333 -17.81 -3.62 5.27
C PHE A 333 -17.37 -2.52 4.28
N GLY A 334 -16.22 -2.68 3.65
CA GLY A 334 -15.60 -1.65 2.82
C GLY A 334 -14.81 -0.58 3.59
N THR A 335 -14.40 -0.83 4.85
CA THR A 335 -13.51 0.10 5.59
C THR A 335 -12.25 0.40 4.81
N ASP A 336 -11.65 -0.61 4.22
CA ASP A 336 -10.57 -0.49 3.26
C ASP A 336 -10.82 -1.43 2.10
N VAL A 337 -10.40 -1.00 0.90
CA VAL A 337 -10.53 -1.77 -0.34
C VAL A 337 -9.20 -1.80 -1.07
N ALA A 338 -8.89 -2.95 -1.66
CA ALA A 338 -7.76 -3.10 -2.57
C ALA A 338 -8.23 -3.84 -3.82
N VAL A 339 -7.59 -3.57 -4.95
CA VAL A 339 -7.93 -4.14 -6.25
C VAL A 339 -6.66 -4.68 -6.90
N GLY A 340 -6.75 -5.86 -7.50
CA GLY A 340 -5.67 -6.47 -8.26
C GLY A 340 -5.99 -7.89 -8.66
N ASP A 341 -5.40 -8.37 -9.74
CA ASP A 341 -5.58 -9.74 -10.23
C ASP A 341 -4.80 -10.72 -9.33
N VAL A 342 -5.50 -11.30 -8.33
CA VAL A 342 -4.92 -12.28 -7.41
C VAL A 342 -5.05 -13.71 -7.94
N THR A 343 -5.87 -13.89 -8.97
CA THR A 343 -6.11 -15.21 -9.59
C THR A 343 -5.28 -15.46 -10.84
N GLY A 344 -4.73 -14.41 -11.44
CA GLY A 344 -3.95 -14.48 -12.68
C GLY A 344 -4.83 -14.72 -13.90
N ASP A 345 -6.13 -14.38 -13.85
CA ASP A 345 -7.08 -14.61 -14.93
C ASP A 345 -7.30 -13.38 -15.84
N GLY A 346 -6.63 -12.28 -15.53
CA GLY A 346 -6.65 -11.02 -16.31
C GLY A 346 -7.75 -10.04 -15.89
N TYR A 347 -8.56 -10.36 -14.88
CA TYR A 347 -9.56 -9.49 -14.29
C TYR A 347 -9.11 -9.11 -12.88
N ALA A 348 -9.16 -7.83 -12.54
CA ALA A 348 -8.81 -7.42 -11.19
C ALA A 348 -9.88 -7.87 -10.19
N ASP A 349 -9.44 -8.53 -9.12
CA ASP A 349 -10.27 -8.93 -8.00
C ASP A 349 -10.35 -7.82 -6.96
N VAL A 350 -11.43 -7.78 -6.18
CA VAL A 350 -11.66 -6.79 -5.14
C VAL A 350 -11.51 -7.42 -3.76
N VAL A 351 -10.65 -6.88 -2.94
CA VAL A 351 -10.50 -7.23 -1.52
C VAL A 351 -11.16 -6.16 -0.67
N ALA A 352 -12.04 -6.57 0.23
CA ALA A 352 -12.76 -5.63 1.09
C ALA A 352 -12.75 -6.08 2.54
N GLY A 353 -12.39 -5.18 3.44
CA GLY A 353 -12.39 -5.43 4.87
C GLY A 353 -13.74 -5.16 5.55
N ALA A 354 -14.07 -5.95 6.56
CA ALA A 354 -15.17 -5.76 7.50
C ALA A 354 -14.64 -5.91 8.95
N PRO A 355 -13.89 -4.92 9.45
CA PRO A 355 -13.17 -5.04 10.73
C PRO A 355 -14.07 -5.04 11.96
N GLY A 356 -15.33 -4.65 11.82
CA GLY A 356 -16.30 -4.67 12.91
C GLY A 356 -17.13 -5.94 12.98
N GLU A 357 -16.89 -6.90 12.10
CA GLU A 357 -17.63 -8.18 12.11
C GLU A 357 -17.44 -8.94 13.41
N ASP A 358 -18.54 -9.38 13.99
CA ASP A 358 -18.57 -10.22 15.20
C ASP A 358 -18.43 -11.70 14.82
N LEU A 359 -17.45 -12.40 15.37
CA LEU A 359 -17.15 -13.78 15.00
C LEU A 359 -17.18 -14.72 16.20
N ALA A 360 -18.10 -15.70 16.18
CA ALA A 360 -18.19 -16.73 17.23
C ALA A 360 -18.26 -16.14 18.64
N GLY A 361 -18.95 -15.01 18.83
CA GLY A 361 -19.08 -14.31 20.10
C GLY A 361 -17.90 -13.41 20.46
N ARG A 362 -16.96 -13.19 19.55
CA ARG A 362 -15.89 -12.20 19.64
C ARG A 362 -16.31 -10.92 18.94
N LYS A 363 -16.30 -9.83 19.67
CA LYS A 363 -16.76 -8.54 19.23
C LYS A 363 -15.69 -7.80 18.44
N ASP A 364 -16.09 -7.19 17.29
CA ASP A 364 -15.14 -6.49 16.42
C ASP A 364 -13.89 -7.34 16.11
N ALA A 365 -14.03 -8.65 15.94
CA ALA A 365 -12.91 -9.54 15.59
C ALA A 365 -12.47 -9.33 14.15
N GLY A 366 -13.43 -9.11 13.29
CA GLY A 366 -13.24 -8.70 11.89
C GLY A 366 -12.97 -9.83 10.91
N ARG A 367 -13.23 -9.54 9.65
CA ARG A 367 -12.94 -10.38 8.49
C ARG A 367 -12.66 -9.55 7.25
N PHE A 368 -12.26 -10.22 6.17
CA PHE A 368 -12.25 -9.64 4.83
C PHE A 368 -12.87 -10.60 3.83
N VAL A 369 -13.29 -10.06 2.69
CA VAL A 369 -13.79 -10.83 1.56
C VAL A 369 -12.98 -10.54 0.31
N VAL A 370 -12.94 -11.50 -0.61
CA VAL A 370 -12.42 -11.34 -1.96
C VAL A 370 -13.56 -11.64 -2.94
N LEU A 371 -13.86 -10.65 -3.79
CA LEU A 371 -14.83 -10.76 -4.87
C LEU A 371 -14.07 -10.82 -6.18
N ARG A 372 -14.36 -11.82 -7.01
CA ARG A 372 -13.64 -11.99 -8.27
C ARG A 372 -14.15 -11.05 -9.35
N GLY A 373 -13.19 -10.49 -10.09
CA GLY A 373 -13.43 -9.81 -11.35
C GLY A 373 -13.95 -10.77 -12.42
N SER A 374 -14.61 -10.25 -13.44
CA SER A 374 -15.13 -11.05 -14.57
C SER A 374 -15.52 -10.11 -15.72
N PRO A 375 -15.74 -10.63 -16.96
CA PRO A 375 -16.23 -9.81 -18.08
C PRO A 375 -17.52 -9.02 -17.82
N THR A 376 -18.23 -9.32 -16.75
CA THR A 376 -19.45 -8.60 -16.33
C THR A 376 -19.20 -7.70 -15.12
N GLY A 377 -17.94 -7.53 -14.74
CA GLY A 377 -17.49 -6.83 -13.54
C GLY A 377 -17.52 -7.72 -12.30
N VAL A 378 -17.53 -7.10 -11.12
CA VAL A 378 -17.56 -7.79 -9.84
C VAL A 378 -18.97 -8.27 -9.53
N THR A 379 -19.11 -9.57 -9.25
CA THR A 379 -20.40 -10.21 -8.92
C THR A 379 -20.26 -11.03 -7.63
N GLY A 380 -21.38 -11.27 -6.94
CA GLY A 380 -21.42 -12.17 -5.77
C GLY A 380 -21.24 -13.66 -6.09
N GLY A 381 -20.98 -14.02 -7.35
CA GLY A 381 -20.98 -15.43 -7.79
C GLY A 381 -19.75 -16.26 -7.37
N SER A 382 -18.66 -15.62 -6.95
CA SER A 382 -17.43 -16.28 -6.51
C SER A 382 -16.76 -15.43 -5.42
N VAL A 383 -17.33 -15.48 -4.22
CA VAL A 383 -16.84 -14.71 -3.05
C VAL A 383 -16.17 -15.66 -2.08
N GLN A 384 -14.97 -15.27 -1.63
CA GLN A 384 -14.28 -15.94 -0.53
C GLN A 384 -14.28 -15.01 0.68
N ALA A 385 -14.44 -15.58 1.88
CA ALA A 385 -14.35 -14.82 3.13
C ALA A 385 -13.34 -15.49 4.07
N PHE A 386 -12.53 -14.66 4.73
CA PHE A 386 -11.48 -15.11 5.63
C PHE A 386 -11.49 -14.32 6.92
N SER A 387 -11.17 -15.02 8.00
CA SER A 387 -10.94 -14.46 9.31
C SER A 387 -9.79 -15.19 9.99
N GLN A 388 -9.34 -14.74 11.15
CA GLN A 388 -8.35 -15.46 11.94
C GLN A 388 -8.83 -16.85 12.39
N ASN A 389 -10.16 -17.10 12.41
CA ASN A 389 -10.74 -18.43 12.70
C ASN A 389 -10.81 -19.35 11.46
N THR A 390 -10.44 -18.87 10.28
CA THR A 390 -10.37 -19.71 9.07
C THR A 390 -9.24 -20.72 9.20
N ALA A 391 -9.55 -22.00 8.96
CA ALA A 391 -8.54 -23.06 9.05
C ALA A 391 -7.33 -22.78 8.16
N GLY A 392 -6.14 -22.81 8.71
CA GLY A 392 -4.88 -22.49 8.02
C GLY A 392 -4.42 -21.04 8.18
N VAL A 393 -5.24 -20.14 8.70
CA VAL A 393 -4.83 -18.77 9.03
C VAL A 393 -4.15 -18.77 10.41
N PRO A 394 -2.94 -18.19 10.54
CA PRO A 394 -2.26 -18.07 11.83
C PRO A 394 -3.02 -17.16 12.81
N GLY A 395 -3.01 -17.51 14.09
CA GLY A 395 -3.65 -16.74 15.15
C GLY A 395 -5.04 -17.27 15.53
N SER A 396 -5.80 -16.45 16.24
CA SER A 396 -7.16 -16.71 16.67
C SER A 396 -7.88 -15.39 16.82
N ALA A 397 -9.13 -15.30 16.39
CA ALA A 397 -9.93 -14.10 16.53
C ALA A 397 -10.17 -13.73 18.00
N GLU A 398 -9.86 -12.51 18.39
CA GLU A 398 -10.06 -11.92 19.70
C GLU A 398 -10.94 -10.66 19.62
N ASP A 399 -11.46 -10.22 20.77
CA ASP A 399 -12.32 -9.03 20.81
C ASP A 399 -11.49 -7.78 20.44
N GLY A 400 -11.90 -7.09 19.39
CA GLY A 400 -11.31 -5.83 18.96
C GLY A 400 -10.04 -5.94 18.11
N ASP A 401 -9.70 -7.13 17.60
CA ASP A 401 -8.57 -7.33 16.68
C ASP A 401 -8.73 -6.54 15.38
N ARG A 402 -9.99 -6.47 14.90
CA ARG A 402 -10.34 -5.73 13.69
C ARG A 402 -9.59 -6.22 12.45
N PHE A 403 -9.56 -7.54 12.28
CA PHE A 403 -8.99 -8.16 11.09
C PHE A 403 -9.71 -7.67 9.83
N GLY A 404 -8.96 -7.23 8.81
CA GLY A 404 -9.52 -6.56 7.63
C GLY A 404 -9.57 -5.03 7.73
N THR A 405 -8.89 -4.41 8.72
CA THR A 405 -8.82 -2.94 8.79
C THR A 405 -8.06 -2.33 7.63
N GLY A 406 -6.95 -2.92 7.23
CA GLY A 406 -6.18 -2.54 6.05
C GLY A 406 -6.07 -3.73 5.10
N THR A 407 -6.11 -3.44 3.80
CA THR A 407 -6.01 -4.41 2.71
C THR A 407 -5.06 -3.91 1.63
N ALA A 408 -4.29 -4.80 1.02
CA ALA A 408 -3.47 -4.51 -0.15
C ALA A 408 -3.35 -5.75 -1.03
N VAL A 409 -3.09 -5.54 -2.32
CA VAL A 409 -2.69 -6.61 -3.25
C VAL A 409 -1.26 -6.34 -3.67
N VAL A 410 -0.35 -7.26 -3.37
CA VAL A 410 1.09 -7.12 -3.59
C VAL A 410 1.62 -8.37 -4.28
N GLY A 411 2.06 -8.26 -5.53
CA GLY A 411 2.65 -9.38 -6.27
C GLY A 411 1.79 -10.64 -6.35
N GLY A 412 0.45 -10.49 -6.48
CA GLY A 412 -0.49 -11.62 -6.49
C GLY A 412 -0.79 -12.18 -5.09
N HIS A 413 -0.37 -11.51 -4.03
CA HIS A 413 -0.74 -11.83 -2.65
C HIS A 413 -1.74 -10.81 -2.12
N VAL A 414 -2.68 -11.28 -1.32
CA VAL A 414 -3.54 -10.40 -0.51
C VAL A 414 -2.88 -10.20 0.84
N VAL A 415 -2.64 -8.94 1.20
CA VAL A 415 -2.09 -8.54 2.50
C VAL A 415 -3.17 -7.86 3.30
N VAL A 416 -3.37 -8.33 4.54
CA VAL A 416 -4.46 -7.85 5.41
C VAL A 416 -3.93 -7.57 6.80
N SER A 417 -4.47 -6.56 7.46
CA SER A 417 -4.05 -6.17 8.81
C SER A 417 -5.13 -6.30 9.87
N ALA A 418 -4.68 -6.43 11.10
CA ALA A 418 -5.47 -6.32 12.33
C ALA A 418 -4.74 -5.39 13.32
N PRO A 419 -4.93 -4.07 13.25
CA PRO A 419 -4.22 -3.13 14.14
C PRO A 419 -4.61 -3.26 15.61
N GLY A 420 -5.72 -3.93 15.93
CA GLY A 420 -6.17 -4.22 17.29
C GLY A 420 -5.48 -5.41 17.94
N GLU A 421 -4.90 -6.29 17.14
CA GLU A 421 -4.22 -7.51 17.53
C GLU A 421 -3.20 -7.31 18.67
N ASN A 422 -3.15 -8.25 19.62
CA ASN A 422 -2.18 -8.23 20.73
C ASN A 422 -2.17 -6.90 21.51
N SER A 423 -3.33 -6.47 22.00
CA SER A 423 -3.48 -5.21 22.75
C SER A 423 -3.06 -3.97 21.96
N ARG A 424 -3.46 -3.91 20.70
CA ARG A 424 -3.14 -2.83 19.74
C ARG A 424 -1.66 -2.73 19.36
N SER A 425 -0.92 -3.81 19.45
CA SER A 425 0.40 -3.90 18.80
C SER A 425 0.25 -3.98 17.28
N GLY A 426 -0.79 -4.66 16.84
CA GLY A 426 -1.11 -4.90 15.45
C GLY A 426 -0.35 -6.08 14.85
N ALA A 427 -0.91 -6.64 13.78
CA ALA A 427 -0.27 -7.67 12.98
C ALA A 427 -0.79 -7.62 11.52
N VAL A 428 -0.06 -8.30 10.64
CA VAL A 428 -0.31 -8.36 9.20
C VAL A 428 -0.24 -9.81 8.76
N TRP A 429 -1.12 -10.19 7.84
CA TRP A 429 -1.16 -11.51 7.20
C TRP A 429 -0.99 -11.37 5.69
N ALA A 430 -0.31 -12.34 5.09
CA ALA A 430 -0.20 -12.47 3.65
C ALA A 430 -0.77 -13.81 3.19
N PHE A 431 -1.61 -13.76 2.16
CA PHE A 431 -2.31 -14.90 1.57
C PHE A 431 -1.89 -15.02 0.11
N ALA A 432 -1.47 -16.19 -0.32
CA ALA A 432 -1.10 -16.41 -1.71
C ALA A 432 -2.34 -16.50 -2.60
N GLY A 433 -2.27 -15.85 -3.77
CA GLY A 433 -3.24 -16.02 -4.84
C GLY A 433 -3.06 -17.36 -5.57
N THR A 434 -4.15 -17.87 -6.10
CA THR A 434 -4.20 -19.07 -6.94
C THR A 434 -5.26 -18.88 -8.02
N THR A 435 -5.25 -19.67 -9.07
CA THR A 435 -6.29 -19.64 -10.12
C THR A 435 -7.71 -19.90 -9.60
N ALA A 436 -7.85 -20.41 -8.37
CA ALA A 436 -9.15 -20.63 -7.73
C ALA A 436 -9.55 -19.52 -6.76
N GLY A 437 -8.74 -18.48 -6.60
CA GLY A 437 -8.85 -17.43 -5.60
C GLY A 437 -7.65 -17.43 -4.66
N ILE A 438 -7.78 -16.87 -3.47
CA ILE A 438 -6.71 -16.91 -2.47
C ILE A 438 -6.80 -18.14 -1.57
N THR A 439 -5.68 -18.50 -0.94
CA THR A 439 -5.62 -19.68 -0.05
C THR A 439 -5.17 -19.30 1.36
N ALA A 440 -5.82 -19.89 2.36
CA ALA A 440 -5.37 -19.84 3.75
C ALA A 440 -4.19 -20.78 4.02
N THR A 441 -4.04 -21.84 3.20
CA THR A 441 -2.93 -22.79 3.34
C THR A 441 -1.62 -22.10 3.00
N GLY A 442 -0.68 -22.12 3.95
CA GLY A 442 0.61 -21.44 3.79
C GLY A 442 0.57 -19.95 4.00
N SER A 443 -0.58 -19.39 4.42
CA SER A 443 -0.60 -17.98 4.84
C SER A 443 0.33 -17.74 6.02
N VAL A 444 0.95 -16.58 6.04
CA VAL A 444 1.92 -16.19 7.07
C VAL A 444 1.41 -14.97 7.81
N SER A 445 1.88 -14.77 9.04
CA SER A 445 1.63 -13.54 9.78
C SER A 445 2.90 -13.00 10.40
N PHE A 446 2.99 -11.68 10.47
CA PHE A 446 4.07 -10.99 11.15
C PHE A 446 3.55 -9.77 11.90
N GLY A 447 4.15 -9.50 13.04
CA GLY A 447 3.80 -8.36 13.89
C GLY A 447 5.05 -7.69 14.45
N PRO A 448 4.92 -6.68 15.32
CA PRO A 448 6.07 -5.99 15.88
C PRO A 448 7.07 -6.92 16.57
N GLY A 449 6.60 -8.02 17.19
CA GLY A 449 7.48 -9.03 17.82
C GLY A 449 8.37 -9.74 16.79
N THR A 450 7.81 -10.15 15.64
CA THR A 450 8.56 -10.75 14.52
C THR A 450 9.55 -9.78 13.92
N LEU A 451 9.16 -8.51 13.81
CA LEU A 451 9.97 -7.44 13.20
C LEU A 451 10.94 -6.78 14.19
N ALA A 452 11.03 -7.25 15.44
CA ALA A 452 11.81 -6.60 16.51
C ALA A 452 11.49 -5.09 16.67
N ALA A 453 10.23 -4.71 16.41
CA ALA A 453 9.75 -3.33 16.43
C ALA A 453 9.09 -2.95 17.78
N PRO A 454 8.94 -1.65 18.09
CA PRO A 454 8.17 -1.20 19.24
C PRO A 454 6.72 -1.74 19.20
N MET A 455 6.28 -2.38 20.29
CA MET A 455 5.00 -3.09 20.32
C MET A 455 3.84 -2.25 20.89
N ALA A 456 4.08 -1.56 22.00
CA ALA A 456 3.01 -0.93 22.80
C ALA A 456 2.22 0.09 21.99
N GLY A 457 0.95 -0.21 21.71
CA GLY A 457 0.03 0.66 21.00
C GLY A 457 0.43 0.99 19.56
N ALA A 458 1.33 0.24 18.95
CA ALA A 458 1.93 0.54 17.65
C ALA A 458 0.90 0.56 16.52
N ARG A 459 -0.14 -0.29 16.60
CA ARG A 459 -1.17 -0.43 15.57
C ARG A 459 -0.56 -0.72 14.20
N LEU A 460 0.42 -1.65 14.15
CA LEU A 460 1.03 -2.07 12.88
C LEU A 460 -0.07 -2.55 11.93
N GLY A 461 -0.05 -2.07 10.68
CA GLY A 461 -1.08 -2.33 9.70
C GLY A 461 -2.21 -1.29 9.69
N SER A 462 -2.01 -0.11 10.30
CA SER A 462 -2.99 0.98 10.21
C SER A 462 -3.18 1.50 8.78
N ALA A 463 -2.18 1.35 7.93
CA ALA A 463 -2.24 1.60 6.49
C ALA A 463 -1.13 0.83 5.77
N PHE A 464 -1.32 0.59 4.49
CA PHE A 464 -0.34 0.12 3.53
C PHE A 464 0.01 1.24 2.55
N HIS A 465 1.12 1.11 1.81
CA HIS A 465 1.41 2.02 0.70
C HIS A 465 0.40 1.84 -0.45
N ARG A 466 0.22 2.89 -1.21
CA ARG A 466 -0.62 2.97 -2.40
C ARG A 466 0.15 3.57 -3.55
#